data_883e96ca81ae1c7754107332207c2f37
#
_entry.id   883e96ca81ae1c7754107332207c2f37
#
_cell.length_a   1.000
_cell.length_b   1.000
_cell.length_c   1.000
_cell.angle_alpha   90.00
_cell.angle_beta   90.00
_cell.angle_gamma   90.00
#
_symmetry.space_group_name_H-M   'P 1'
#
loop_
_entity.id
_entity.type
_entity.pdbx_description
1 polymer ?
#
loop_
_entity_poly.entity_id
_entity_poly.type
_entity_poly.pdbx_seq_one_letter_code
_entity_poly.pdbx_strand_id
1 'polypeptide(L)'
;RDRSELALQALNLGGMKAELSGNTWASAWDGRVYIKDTAEQREDGSYYTITAAFRSYPSVAAYLADHSAYLAGARAGSDLRYAGVVGCRDYRQAFQILKDGGYATSLEYVGKLCAVVERWNLTRFDGVSQEPDGSLWANIAGLSYTWAEASNFGQMLAQSGIRTELRRVNILE
;
A
#
# COMPACT_ATOMS: atom_id res chain seq x y z
N ARG A 1 -2.27 22.58 2.33
CA ARG A 1 -2.39 21.13 2.63
C ARG A 1 -1.43 20.43 1.73
N ASP A 2 -0.31 20.02 2.29
CA ASP A 2 0.79 19.41 1.54
C ASP A 2 0.34 18.05 1.02
N ARG A 3 0.01 18.02 -0.26
CA ARG A 3 -0.14 16.74 -0.97
C ARG A 3 1.27 16.21 -1.18
N SER A 4 1.49 14.94 -0.87
CA SER A 4 2.78 14.31 -1.12
C SER A 4 3.16 14.46 -2.60
N GLU A 5 4.24 15.18 -2.89
CA GLU A 5 4.77 15.35 -4.23
C GLU A 5 5.00 14.01 -4.93
N LEU A 6 5.53 13.03 -4.19
CA LEU A 6 5.78 11.68 -4.68
C LEU A 6 4.48 10.98 -5.11
N ALA A 7 3.39 11.16 -4.33
CA ALA A 7 2.10 10.60 -4.69
C ALA A 7 1.50 11.27 -5.93
N LEU A 8 1.73 12.58 -6.12
CA LEU A 8 1.18 13.34 -7.26
C LEU A 8 1.98 13.12 -8.54
N GLN A 9 3.31 13.12 -8.46
CA GLN A 9 4.19 13.12 -9.62
C GLN A 9 4.61 11.72 -10.05
N ALA A 10 4.69 10.77 -9.10
CA ALA A 10 5.18 9.42 -9.34
C ALA A 10 4.13 8.33 -9.07
N LEU A 11 2.92 8.67 -8.63
CA LEU A 11 1.88 7.74 -8.18
C LEU A 11 2.41 6.70 -7.16
N ASN A 12 3.42 7.08 -6.39
CA ASN A 12 4.07 6.27 -5.37
C ASN A 12 3.55 6.68 -3.99
N LEU A 13 2.51 6.03 -3.52
CA LEU A 13 1.79 6.42 -2.31
C LEU A 13 2.51 6.04 -1.02
N GLY A 14 3.36 5.01 -1.06
CA GLY A 14 4.07 4.46 0.11
C GLY A 14 5.55 4.78 0.17
N GLY A 15 6.07 5.60 -0.74
CA GLY A 15 7.48 5.99 -0.70
C GLY A 15 8.46 4.87 -1.08
N MET A 16 8.06 3.95 -1.95
CA MET A 16 8.95 2.87 -2.40
C MET A 16 10.16 3.43 -3.13
N LYS A 17 11.35 3.18 -2.59
CA LYS A 17 12.62 3.51 -3.25
C LYS A 17 12.86 2.60 -4.46
N ALA A 18 13.64 3.08 -5.44
CA ALA A 18 13.98 2.31 -6.63
C ALA A 18 14.75 1.04 -6.25
N GLU A 19 15.76 1.21 -5.40
CA GLU A 19 16.54 0.11 -4.86
C GLU A 19 16.05 -0.25 -3.46
N LEU A 20 15.55 -1.46 -3.34
CA LEU A 20 15.14 -2.05 -2.07
C LEU A 20 15.97 -3.31 -1.84
N SER A 21 16.58 -3.42 -0.67
CA SER A 21 17.34 -4.61 -0.30
C SER A 21 16.45 -5.84 -0.30
N GLY A 22 16.96 -6.97 -0.82
CA GLY A 22 16.21 -8.20 -0.88
C GLY A 22 15.15 -8.25 -1.98
N ASN A 23 15.42 -7.69 -3.16
CA ASN A 23 14.60 -7.77 -4.38
C ASN A 23 14.30 -9.22 -4.78
N THR A 24 13.47 -9.92 -4.00
CA THR A 24 13.15 -11.34 -4.14
C THR A 24 11.70 -11.57 -4.55
N TRP A 25 10.94 -10.50 -4.78
CA TRP A 25 9.56 -10.57 -5.25
C TRP A 25 9.46 -10.29 -6.74
N ALA A 26 8.41 -10.81 -7.38
CA ALA A 26 8.08 -10.48 -8.77
C ALA A 26 7.52 -9.06 -8.84
N SER A 27 8.35 -8.10 -9.21
CA SER A 27 7.96 -6.69 -9.30
C SER A 27 7.29 -6.41 -10.65
N ALA A 28 6.15 -5.72 -10.62
CA ALA A 28 5.46 -5.18 -11.80
C ALA A 28 5.96 -3.77 -12.19
N TRP A 29 6.96 -3.24 -11.48
CA TRP A 29 7.53 -1.93 -11.77
C TRP A 29 8.36 -1.95 -13.06
N ASP A 30 8.18 -0.94 -13.90
CA ASP A 30 8.77 -0.83 -15.24
C ASP A 30 10.16 -0.14 -15.27
N GLY A 31 10.72 0.17 -14.09
CA GLY A 31 12.05 0.78 -13.96
C GLY A 31 12.05 2.31 -13.95
N ARG A 32 10.92 2.99 -14.13
CA ARG A 32 10.88 4.45 -14.08
C ARG A 32 11.10 4.98 -12.67
N VAL A 33 11.92 6.04 -12.55
CA VAL A 33 12.26 6.64 -11.26
C VAL A 33 11.86 8.11 -11.20
N TYR A 34 11.60 8.55 -9.98
CA TYR A 34 11.45 9.93 -9.58
C TYR A 34 12.51 10.25 -8.52
N ILE A 35 13.36 11.24 -8.80
CA ILE A 35 14.47 11.61 -7.92
C ILE A 35 14.05 12.81 -7.08
N LYS A 36 14.23 12.70 -5.77
CA LYS A 36 13.97 13.80 -4.85
C LYS A 36 14.78 13.70 -3.57
N ASP A 37 14.91 14.83 -2.90
CA ASP A 37 15.45 14.86 -1.55
C ASP A 37 14.42 14.36 -0.53
N THR A 38 14.87 13.55 0.40
CA THR A 38 14.05 13.01 1.48
C THR A 38 14.80 13.07 2.80
N ALA A 39 14.06 13.31 3.88
CA ALA A 39 14.60 13.26 5.23
C ALA A 39 14.59 11.83 5.77
N GLU A 40 15.70 11.42 6.33
CA GLU A 40 15.84 10.17 7.08
C GLU A 40 16.11 10.49 8.56
N GLN A 41 15.68 9.62 9.44
CA GLN A 41 15.89 9.80 10.89
C GLN A 41 16.89 8.78 11.41
N ARG A 42 17.89 9.26 12.17
CA ARG A 42 18.83 8.39 12.90
C ARG A 42 18.21 7.85 14.17
N GLU A 43 18.85 6.86 14.76
CA GLU A 43 18.42 6.25 16.02
C GLU A 43 18.40 7.26 17.20
N ASP A 44 19.26 8.27 17.17
CA ASP A 44 19.28 9.36 18.14
C ASP A 44 18.15 10.39 17.95
N GLY A 45 17.31 10.19 16.94
CA GLY A 45 16.19 11.07 16.59
C GLY A 45 16.55 12.25 15.68
N SER A 46 17.83 12.49 15.39
CA SER A 46 18.26 13.56 14.48
C SER A 46 17.90 13.25 13.05
N TYR A 47 17.70 14.30 12.23
CA TYR A 47 17.36 14.17 10.81
C TYR A 47 18.55 14.51 9.92
N TYR A 48 18.61 13.85 8.78
CA TYR A 48 19.53 14.19 7.69
C TYR A 48 18.82 14.02 6.35
N THR A 49 19.27 14.75 5.34
CA THR A 49 18.68 14.71 4.00
C THR A 49 19.56 13.87 3.09
N ILE A 50 18.91 13.05 2.26
CA ILE A 50 19.53 12.33 1.16
C ILE A 50 18.76 12.58 -0.13
N THR A 51 19.46 12.58 -1.25
CA THR A 51 18.83 12.46 -2.57
C THR A 51 18.60 10.99 -2.86
N ALA A 52 17.35 10.61 -3.11
CA ALA A 52 16.97 9.22 -3.37
C ALA A 52 16.14 9.09 -4.64
N ALA A 53 16.32 7.96 -5.34
CA ALA A 53 15.47 7.55 -6.44
C ALA A 53 14.29 6.74 -5.89
N PHE A 54 13.09 7.15 -6.22
CA PHE A 54 11.84 6.47 -5.88
C PHE A 54 11.24 5.85 -7.13
N ARG A 55 10.51 4.75 -6.98
CA ARG A 55 9.76 4.14 -8.06
C ARG A 55 8.67 5.09 -8.55
N SER A 56 8.52 5.20 -9.87
CA SER A 56 7.41 5.92 -10.51
C SER A 56 6.52 4.92 -11.23
N TYR A 57 5.20 5.09 -11.11
CA TYR A 57 4.24 4.13 -11.63
C TYR A 57 3.31 4.76 -12.67
N PRO A 58 2.85 3.97 -13.66
CA PRO A 58 1.90 4.46 -14.67
C PRO A 58 0.48 4.60 -14.12
N SER A 59 0.16 3.94 -13.00
CA SER A 59 -1.15 4.00 -12.35
C SER A 59 -1.05 3.63 -10.86
N VAL A 60 -2.06 4.01 -10.09
CA VAL A 60 -2.19 3.59 -8.69
C VAL A 60 -2.30 2.06 -8.57
N ALA A 61 -2.97 1.41 -9.53
CA ALA A 61 -3.08 -0.06 -9.55
C ALA A 61 -1.70 -0.72 -9.69
N ALA A 62 -0.83 -0.20 -10.56
CA ALA A 62 0.53 -0.70 -10.70
C ALA A 62 1.35 -0.52 -9.41
N TYR A 63 1.21 0.64 -8.73
CA TYR A 63 1.80 0.85 -7.42
C TYR A 63 1.31 -0.17 -6.41
N LEU A 64 0.00 -0.36 -6.28
CA LEU A 64 -0.58 -1.28 -5.30
C LEU A 64 -0.14 -2.73 -5.55
N ALA A 65 -0.07 -3.16 -6.80
CA ALA A 65 0.39 -4.50 -7.16
C ALA A 65 1.86 -4.71 -6.74
N ASP A 66 2.74 -3.78 -7.07
CA ASP A 66 4.16 -3.87 -6.71
C ASP A 66 4.39 -3.77 -5.20
N HIS A 67 3.71 -2.82 -4.53
CA HIS A 67 3.80 -2.65 -3.07
C HIS A 67 3.32 -3.89 -2.31
N SER A 68 2.20 -4.48 -2.73
CA SER A 68 1.68 -5.71 -2.11
C SER A 68 2.64 -6.89 -2.32
N ALA A 69 3.19 -7.04 -3.53
CA ALA A 69 4.19 -8.07 -3.83
C ALA A 69 5.46 -7.87 -3.00
N TYR A 70 5.90 -6.62 -2.81
CA TYR A 70 7.03 -6.29 -1.94
C TYR A 70 6.79 -6.73 -0.50
N LEU A 71 5.65 -6.35 0.09
CA LEU A 71 5.33 -6.70 1.48
C LEU A 71 5.21 -8.22 1.68
N ALA A 72 4.68 -8.93 0.68
CA ALA A 72 4.52 -10.38 0.74
C ALA A 72 5.81 -11.16 0.47
N GLY A 73 6.73 -10.62 -0.35
CA GLY A 73 7.85 -11.40 -0.92
C GLY A 73 9.26 -10.90 -0.57
N ALA A 74 9.40 -9.70 0.01
CA ALA A 74 10.72 -9.19 0.37
C ALA A 74 11.39 -10.05 1.45
N ARG A 75 12.70 -10.28 1.31
CA ARG A 75 13.47 -11.11 2.23
C ARG A 75 14.56 -10.33 2.95
N ALA A 76 14.90 -10.82 4.14
CA ALA A 76 16.09 -10.47 4.89
C ALA A 76 16.86 -11.78 5.15
N GLY A 77 17.88 -12.03 4.34
CA GLY A 77 18.52 -13.35 4.30
C GLY A 77 17.56 -14.42 3.74
N SER A 78 17.39 -15.53 4.48
CA SER A 78 16.46 -16.61 4.15
C SER A 78 15.00 -16.32 4.47
N ASP A 79 14.73 -15.37 5.36
CA ASP A 79 13.42 -15.17 5.95
C ASP A 79 12.62 -14.08 5.24
N LEU A 80 11.30 -14.14 5.31
CA LEU A 80 10.45 -13.05 4.87
C LEU A 80 10.67 -11.83 5.77
N ARG A 81 11.00 -10.69 5.15
CA ARG A 81 11.28 -9.44 5.87
C ARG A 81 10.11 -8.97 6.73
N TYR A 82 8.89 -9.16 6.23
CA TYR A 82 7.65 -8.74 6.86
C TYR A 82 6.77 -9.95 7.21
N ALA A 83 7.39 -11.00 7.74
CA ALA A 83 6.68 -12.22 8.13
C ALA A 83 5.50 -11.91 9.05
N GLY A 84 4.32 -12.43 8.70
CA GLY A 84 3.10 -12.22 9.48
C GLY A 84 2.28 -10.96 9.09
N VAL A 85 2.76 -10.10 8.17
CA VAL A 85 1.98 -8.94 7.72
C VAL A 85 0.79 -9.36 6.84
N VAL A 86 1.01 -10.37 5.97
CA VAL A 86 -0.07 -10.89 5.12
C VAL A 86 -1.11 -11.61 5.98
N GLY A 87 -2.35 -11.18 5.88
CA GLY A 87 -3.46 -11.71 6.67
C GLY A 87 -3.56 -11.16 8.10
N CYS A 88 -2.66 -10.25 8.52
CA CYS A 88 -2.75 -9.58 9.81
C CYS A 88 -3.99 -8.67 9.83
N ARG A 89 -4.90 -8.92 10.76
CA ARG A 89 -6.13 -8.11 10.93
C ARG A 89 -6.00 -6.99 11.96
N ASP A 90 -4.94 -7.01 12.75
CA ASP A 90 -4.61 -5.93 13.68
C ASP A 90 -3.65 -4.97 12.97
N TYR A 91 -4.15 -3.79 12.60
CA TYR A 91 -3.37 -2.78 11.90
C TYR A 91 -2.17 -2.28 12.72
N ARG A 92 -2.27 -2.25 14.07
CA ARG A 92 -1.16 -1.86 14.94
C ARG A 92 -0.02 -2.88 14.85
N GLN A 93 -0.36 -4.15 14.91
CA GLN A 93 0.59 -5.24 14.74
C GLN A 93 1.17 -5.23 13.32
N ALA A 94 0.37 -5.02 12.29
CA ALA A 94 0.85 -4.91 10.91
C ALA A 94 1.88 -3.79 10.75
N PHE A 95 1.60 -2.60 11.28
CA PHE A 95 2.54 -1.47 11.22
C PHE A 95 3.81 -1.73 12.04
N GLN A 96 3.72 -2.44 13.17
CA GLN A 96 4.88 -2.84 13.94
C GLN A 96 5.78 -3.80 13.15
N ILE A 97 5.20 -4.82 12.50
CA ILE A 97 5.93 -5.74 11.61
C ILE A 97 6.68 -4.97 10.51
N LEU A 98 6.04 -3.98 9.90
CA LEU A 98 6.69 -3.15 8.88
C LEU A 98 7.84 -2.34 9.48
N LYS A 99 7.66 -1.74 10.65
CA LYS A 99 8.69 -0.96 11.33
C LYS A 99 9.90 -1.84 11.70
N ASP A 100 9.65 -3.01 12.28
CA ASP A 100 10.69 -3.95 12.70
C ASP A 100 11.46 -4.51 11.49
N GLY A 101 10.78 -4.71 10.37
CA GLY A 101 11.37 -5.08 9.09
C GLY A 101 12.15 -3.94 8.40
N GLY A 102 12.21 -2.74 9.00
CA GLY A 102 12.97 -1.61 8.46
C GLY A 102 12.30 -0.87 7.30
N TYR A 103 10.96 -0.90 7.22
CA TYR A 103 10.21 -0.19 6.17
C TYR A 103 10.42 1.33 6.23
N ALA A 104 10.54 1.88 7.43
CA ALA A 104 10.73 3.32 7.66
C ALA A 104 11.72 3.59 8.80
N THR A 105 12.51 4.65 8.65
CA THR A 105 13.46 5.11 9.66
C THR A 105 12.79 5.88 10.80
N SER A 106 11.67 6.55 10.54
CA SER A 106 10.94 7.37 11.52
C SER A 106 10.58 6.60 12.80
N LEU A 107 10.98 7.12 13.96
CA LEU A 107 10.66 6.56 15.28
C LEU A 107 9.14 6.60 15.56
N GLU A 108 8.44 7.56 14.99
CA GLU A 108 7.00 7.76 15.19
C GLU A 108 6.15 7.05 14.11
N TYR A 109 6.76 6.21 13.26
CA TYR A 109 6.08 5.61 12.10
C TYR A 109 4.77 4.92 12.47
N VAL A 110 4.81 3.99 13.44
CA VAL A 110 3.63 3.23 13.87
C VAL A 110 2.56 4.15 14.45
N GLY A 111 2.94 5.06 15.34
CA GLY A 111 2.01 6.00 15.97
C GLY A 111 1.30 6.89 14.96
N LYS A 112 2.04 7.42 13.98
CA LYS A 112 1.48 8.27 12.92
C LYS A 112 0.47 7.50 12.06
N LEU A 113 0.77 6.26 11.68
CA LEU A 113 -0.13 5.44 10.89
C LEU A 113 -1.38 5.03 11.67
N CYS A 114 -1.23 4.64 12.96
CA CYS A 114 -2.37 4.36 13.83
C CYS A 114 -3.30 5.57 13.94
N ALA A 115 -2.75 6.76 14.16
CA ALA A 115 -3.53 8.00 14.22
C ALA A 115 -4.30 8.29 12.92
N VAL A 116 -3.74 7.95 11.74
CA VAL A 116 -4.44 8.07 10.46
C VAL A 116 -5.60 7.09 10.38
N VAL A 117 -5.37 5.81 10.74
CA VAL A 117 -6.43 4.78 10.76
C VAL A 117 -7.59 5.21 11.67
N GLU A 118 -7.29 5.66 12.87
CA GLU A 118 -8.28 6.09 13.86
C GLU A 118 -9.03 7.35 13.42
N ARG A 119 -8.29 8.37 12.96
CA ARG A 119 -8.87 9.64 12.49
C ARG A 119 -9.89 9.46 11.37
N TRP A 120 -9.61 8.54 10.46
CA TRP A 120 -10.44 8.30 9.27
C TRP A 120 -11.33 7.07 9.39
N ASN A 121 -11.33 6.40 10.56
CA ASN A 121 -12.08 5.17 10.80
C ASN A 121 -11.87 4.15 9.67
N LEU A 122 -10.58 3.88 9.35
CA LEU A 122 -10.25 3.04 8.19
C LEU A 122 -10.53 1.56 8.43
N THR A 123 -10.63 1.11 9.70
CA THR A 123 -11.00 -0.27 10.05
C THR A 123 -12.37 -0.69 9.53
N ARG A 124 -13.24 0.28 9.20
CA ARG A 124 -14.53 0.00 8.54
C ARG A 124 -14.39 -0.70 7.19
N PHE A 125 -13.20 -0.64 6.58
CA PHE A 125 -12.89 -1.30 5.31
C PHE A 125 -12.26 -2.69 5.48
N ASP A 126 -11.93 -3.10 6.70
CA ASP A 126 -11.32 -4.40 6.99
C ASP A 126 -12.35 -5.56 6.96
N GLY A 127 -13.63 -5.21 6.85
CA GLY A 127 -14.74 -6.16 6.76
C GLY A 127 -14.89 -6.74 5.36
N VAL A 128 -13.86 -7.42 4.85
CA VAL A 128 -14.05 -8.30 3.70
C VAL A 128 -14.64 -9.60 4.24
N SER A 129 -15.96 -9.75 4.15
CA SER A 129 -16.59 -11.03 4.41
C SER A 129 -16.24 -11.98 3.26
N GLN A 130 -15.47 -13.00 3.57
CA GLN A 130 -15.32 -14.15 2.69
C GLN A 130 -16.58 -15.00 2.86
N GLU A 131 -17.43 -15.03 1.83
CA GLU A 131 -18.60 -15.90 1.83
C GLU A 131 -18.17 -17.38 1.79
N PRO A 132 -19.01 -18.32 2.25
CA PRO A 132 -18.66 -19.76 2.28
C PRO A 132 -18.33 -20.36 0.91
N ASP A 133 -18.70 -19.68 -0.18
CA ASP A 133 -18.41 -20.06 -1.57
C ASP A 133 -17.04 -19.55 -2.06
N GLY A 134 -16.26 -18.88 -1.21
CA GLY A 134 -14.97 -18.31 -1.57
C GLY A 134 -15.03 -16.96 -2.28
N SER A 135 -16.22 -16.36 -2.45
CA SER A 135 -16.34 -15.01 -3.01
C SER A 135 -15.90 -13.94 -2.01
N LEU A 136 -15.14 -12.96 -2.50
CA LEU A 136 -14.71 -11.79 -1.74
C LEU A 136 -15.63 -10.61 -2.05
N TRP A 137 -16.31 -10.08 -1.04
CA TRP A 137 -17.09 -8.85 -1.17
C TRP A 137 -16.35 -7.69 -0.50
N ALA A 138 -15.96 -6.70 -1.27
CA ALA A 138 -15.43 -5.44 -0.74
C ALA A 138 -16.57 -4.42 -0.69
N ASN A 139 -16.95 -3.95 0.49
CA ASN A 139 -17.82 -2.78 0.65
C ASN A 139 -17.00 -1.52 0.36
N ILE A 140 -17.01 -1.06 -0.88
CA ILE A 140 -16.42 0.22 -1.28
C ILE A 140 -17.50 1.29 -1.05
N ALA A 141 -17.83 1.55 0.21
CA ALA A 141 -18.73 2.64 0.58
C ALA A 141 -17.93 3.96 0.59
N GLY A 142 -18.29 4.89 -0.28
CA GLY A 142 -17.88 6.29 -0.20
C GLY A 142 -16.77 6.74 -1.14
N LEU A 143 -16.43 5.98 -2.15
CA LEU A 143 -15.60 6.45 -3.28
C LEU A 143 -16.51 6.67 -4.48
N SER A 144 -16.60 7.91 -4.98
CA SER A 144 -17.24 8.19 -6.26
C SER A 144 -16.30 7.79 -7.38
N TYR A 145 -16.43 6.57 -7.85
CA TYR A 145 -15.80 6.13 -9.09
C TYR A 145 -16.75 6.36 -10.26
N THR A 146 -16.20 6.75 -11.38
CA THR A 146 -16.93 6.67 -12.64
C THR A 146 -17.22 5.19 -12.96
N TRP A 147 -18.29 4.92 -13.71
CA TRP A 147 -18.59 3.56 -14.16
C TRP A 147 -17.41 2.91 -14.87
N ALA A 148 -16.63 3.67 -15.63
CA ALA A 148 -15.44 3.20 -16.33
C ALA A 148 -14.34 2.70 -15.36
N GLU A 149 -14.08 3.43 -14.27
CA GLU A 149 -13.10 3.06 -13.26
C GLU A 149 -13.52 1.80 -12.49
N ALA A 150 -14.79 1.72 -12.09
CA ALA A 150 -15.35 0.54 -11.44
C ALA A 150 -15.32 -0.71 -12.35
N SER A 151 -15.61 -0.54 -13.65
CA SER A 151 -15.56 -1.59 -14.65
C SER A 151 -14.13 -2.10 -14.88
N ASN A 152 -13.16 -1.20 -14.99
CA ASN A 152 -11.75 -1.55 -15.14
C ASN A 152 -11.21 -2.32 -13.92
N PHE A 153 -11.60 -1.90 -12.73
CA PHE A 153 -11.25 -2.60 -11.49
C PHE A 153 -11.87 -4.00 -11.44
N GLY A 154 -13.14 -4.13 -11.82
CA GLY A 154 -13.83 -5.42 -11.94
C GLY A 154 -13.15 -6.37 -12.93
N GLN A 155 -12.72 -5.86 -14.09
CA GLN A 155 -11.99 -6.66 -15.08
C GLN A 155 -10.62 -7.11 -14.56
N MET A 156 -9.90 -6.26 -13.85
CA MET A 156 -8.61 -6.60 -13.23
C MET A 156 -8.77 -7.72 -12.19
N LEU A 157 -9.80 -7.65 -11.36
CA LEU A 157 -10.11 -8.70 -10.37
C LEU A 157 -10.50 -10.01 -11.04
N ALA A 158 -11.29 -9.95 -12.11
CA ALA A 158 -11.68 -11.14 -12.87
C ALA A 158 -10.47 -11.85 -13.52
N GLN A 159 -9.48 -11.09 -14.01
CA GLN A 159 -8.22 -11.64 -14.53
C GLN A 159 -7.39 -12.35 -13.45
N SER A 160 -7.58 -11.96 -12.19
CA SER A 160 -6.96 -12.60 -11.01
C SER A 160 -7.79 -13.75 -10.44
N GLY A 161 -8.84 -14.20 -11.15
CA GLY A 161 -9.72 -15.29 -10.73
C GLY A 161 -10.76 -14.89 -9.68
N ILE A 162 -10.88 -13.60 -9.36
CA ILE A 162 -11.84 -13.08 -8.39
C ILE A 162 -13.15 -12.72 -9.11
N ARG A 163 -14.23 -13.36 -8.69
CA ARG A 163 -15.58 -13.04 -9.21
C ARG A 163 -16.02 -11.67 -8.69
N THR A 164 -16.42 -10.77 -9.59
CA THR A 164 -16.94 -9.45 -9.23
C THR A 164 -18.34 -9.25 -9.80
N GLU A 165 -19.22 -8.65 -9.00
CA GLU A 165 -20.54 -8.18 -9.44
C GLU A 165 -20.61 -6.66 -9.21
N LEU A 166 -20.76 -5.90 -10.29
CA LEU A 166 -20.96 -4.45 -10.22
C LEU A 166 -22.45 -4.15 -9.96
N ARG A 167 -22.76 -3.62 -8.80
CA ARG A 167 -24.10 -3.11 -8.47
C ARG A 167 -24.08 -1.59 -8.38
N ARG A 168 -25.04 -0.96 -9.05
CA ARG A 168 -25.31 0.45 -8.87
C ARG A 168 -25.98 0.63 -7.50
N VAL A 169 -25.29 1.26 -6.56
CA VAL A 169 -25.87 1.66 -5.29
C VAL A 169 -26.37 3.10 -5.46
N ASN A 170 -27.70 3.30 -5.45
CA ASN A 170 -28.25 4.63 -5.34
C ASN A 170 -28.05 5.07 -3.88
N ILE A 171 -27.16 6.04 -3.66
CA ILE A 171 -27.07 6.73 -2.39
C ILE A 171 -28.34 7.61 -2.33
N LEU A 172 -29.29 7.25 -1.50
CA LEU A 172 -30.41 8.13 -1.16
C LEU A 172 -29.80 9.32 -0.41
N GLU A 173 -30.16 10.52 -0.85
CA GLU A 173 -29.85 11.82 -0.24
C GLU A 173 -30.26 11.90 1.23
#